data_03a60086f0dfd7e01c4d6eef6949c7db
#
_entry.id   03a60086f0dfd7e01c4d6eef6949c7db
#
_cell.length_a   1.000
_cell.length_b   1.000
_cell.length_c   1.000
_cell.angle_alpha   90.00
_cell.angle_beta   90.00
_cell.angle_gamma   90.00
#
_symmetry.space_group_name_H-M   'P 1'
#
loop_
_entity.id
_entity.type
_entity.pdbx_description
1 polymer ?
#
loop_
_entity_poly.entity_id
_entity_poly.type
_entity_poly.pdbx_seq_one_letter_code
_entity_poly.pdbx_strand_id
1 'polypeptide(L)'
;MVYKKFGYVFRQIREQKHIPLSDFSSIGISKATLSRFERAETMMNFEKVVQALQLMGIGLEEYEYLLNDYAPIESEALLKEIETAFLKQDKKTLINLYKIALEAGYPYISLAAKASYTELSSENIDTITDYLYDIKVWGQTELYVFYFTMNKLNIRDILYILDLFLLEKNTRYLTP
;
A
#
# COMPACT_ATOMS: atom_id res chain seq x y z
N MET A 1 -21.81 5.89 1.48
CA MET A 1 -21.55 5.81 2.94
C MET A 1 -20.48 4.77 3.17
N VAL A 2 -19.24 5.22 3.36
CA VAL A 2 -18.04 4.35 3.40
C VAL A 2 -18.08 3.35 4.56
N TYR A 3 -18.53 3.76 5.74
CA TYR A 3 -18.50 2.89 6.94
C TYR A 3 -19.45 1.69 6.93
N LYS A 4 -20.44 1.63 6.05
CA LYS A 4 -21.29 0.42 5.94
C LYS A 4 -20.49 -0.82 5.56
N LYS A 5 -19.49 -0.65 4.70
CA LYS A 5 -18.65 -1.72 4.21
C LYS A 5 -17.77 -2.31 5.32
N PHE A 6 -17.20 -1.47 6.19
CA PHE A 6 -16.35 -1.91 7.30
C PHE A 6 -17.08 -2.89 8.22
N GLY A 7 -18.22 -2.51 8.78
CA GLY A 7 -18.98 -3.38 9.69
C GLY A 7 -19.50 -4.64 9.00
N TYR A 8 -19.93 -4.52 7.75
CA TYR A 8 -20.44 -5.65 6.98
C TYR A 8 -19.35 -6.71 6.71
N VAL A 9 -18.20 -6.32 6.20
CA VAL A 9 -17.07 -7.24 5.94
C VAL A 9 -16.58 -7.86 7.25
N PHE A 10 -16.46 -7.06 8.31
CA PHE A 10 -16.09 -7.57 9.63
C PHE A 10 -17.06 -8.67 10.10
N ARG A 11 -18.36 -8.44 9.97
CA ARG A 11 -19.40 -9.41 10.32
C ARG A 11 -19.28 -10.71 9.51
N GLN A 12 -19.07 -10.61 8.18
CA GLN A 12 -18.89 -11.79 7.33
C GLN A 12 -17.72 -12.65 7.79
N ILE A 13 -16.56 -12.04 8.11
CA ILE A 13 -15.38 -12.73 8.62
C ILE A 13 -15.71 -13.44 9.94
N ARG A 14 -16.32 -12.71 10.90
CA ARG A 14 -16.68 -13.26 12.20
C ARG A 14 -17.64 -14.45 12.09
N GLU A 15 -18.69 -14.31 11.28
CA GLU A 15 -19.68 -15.36 11.07
C GLU A 15 -19.08 -16.58 10.37
N GLN A 16 -18.22 -16.37 9.38
CA GLN A 16 -17.49 -17.44 8.69
C GLN A 16 -16.59 -18.24 9.66
N LYS A 17 -15.99 -17.55 10.63
CA LYS A 17 -15.15 -18.17 11.67
C LYS A 17 -15.96 -18.70 12.87
N HIS A 18 -17.28 -18.59 12.84
CA HIS A 18 -18.20 -19.04 13.91
C HIS A 18 -17.89 -18.42 15.28
N ILE A 19 -17.37 -17.19 15.33
CA ILE A 19 -17.02 -16.51 16.57
C ILE A 19 -18.23 -15.72 17.07
N PRO A 20 -18.75 -16.01 18.28
CA PRO A 20 -19.87 -15.28 18.83
C PRO A 20 -19.48 -13.89 19.31
N LEU A 21 -20.44 -12.93 19.29
CA LEU A 21 -20.21 -11.55 19.76
C LEU A 21 -19.72 -11.49 21.22
N SER A 22 -19.98 -12.54 22.02
CA SER A 22 -19.55 -12.60 23.42
C SER A 22 -18.06 -12.65 23.61
N ASP A 23 -17.34 -13.26 22.70
CA ASP A 23 -15.91 -13.56 22.84
C ASP A 23 -15.07 -12.29 22.81
N PHE A 24 -15.57 -11.24 22.15
CA PHE A 24 -14.93 -9.93 22.09
C PHE A 24 -14.97 -9.17 23.42
N SER A 25 -15.73 -9.63 24.41
CA SER A 25 -15.70 -9.06 25.76
C SER A 25 -14.35 -9.28 26.45
N SER A 26 -13.61 -10.30 26.07
CA SER A 26 -12.24 -10.58 26.55
C SER A 26 -11.25 -9.49 26.22
N ILE A 27 -11.51 -8.72 25.14
CA ILE A 27 -10.71 -7.57 24.69
C ILE A 27 -11.42 -6.22 24.94
N GLY A 28 -12.38 -6.19 25.87
CA GLY A 28 -13.08 -4.97 26.27
C GLY A 28 -14.07 -4.40 25.24
N ILE A 29 -14.58 -5.24 24.31
CA ILE A 29 -15.59 -4.84 23.33
C ILE A 29 -16.94 -5.47 23.72
N SER A 30 -17.92 -4.62 24.11
CA SER A 30 -19.24 -5.12 24.44
C SER A 30 -20.00 -5.66 23.23
N LYS A 31 -20.89 -6.64 23.44
CA LYS A 31 -21.78 -7.15 22.39
C LYS A 31 -22.57 -6.03 21.70
N ALA A 32 -23.01 -5.02 22.44
CA ALA A 32 -23.76 -3.90 21.91
C ALA A 32 -22.91 -3.03 20.99
N THR A 33 -21.66 -2.74 21.37
CA THR A 33 -20.71 -1.97 20.54
C THR A 33 -20.43 -2.69 19.24
N LEU A 34 -20.10 -3.98 19.31
CA LEU A 34 -19.78 -4.77 18.13
C LEU A 34 -20.99 -4.91 17.19
N SER A 35 -22.17 -5.21 17.75
CA SER A 35 -23.40 -5.32 16.99
C SER A 35 -23.77 -4.01 16.25
N ARG A 36 -23.58 -2.85 16.89
CA ARG A 36 -23.81 -1.54 16.23
C ARG A 36 -22.80 -1.29 15.10
N PHE A 37 -21.55 -1.66 15.30
CA PHE A 37 -20.53 -1.56 14.26
C PHE A 37 -20.89 -2.45 13.06
N GLU A 38 -21.22 -3.70 13.28
CA GLU A 38 -21.61 -4.66 12.23
C GLU A 38 -22.86 -4.22 11.44
N ARG A 39 -23.77 -3.50 12.09
CA ARG A 39 -24.96 -2.91 11.43
C ARG A 39 -24.68 -1.53 10.81
N ALA A 40 -23.45 -1.08 10.87
CA ALA A 40 -23.05 0.25 10.40
C ALA A 40 -23.79 1.43 11.07
N GLU A 41 -24.20 1.26 12.31
CA GLU A 41 -24.81 2.30 13.13
C GLU A 41 -23.76 3.21 13.77
N THR A 42 -22.62 2.64 14.15
CA THR A 42 -21.48 3.35 14.74
C THR A 42 -20.17 2.78 14.25
N MET A 43 -19.13 3.61 14.19
CA MET A 43 -17.75 3.14 14.03
C MET A 43 -17.15 2.77 15.38
N MET A 44 -16.31 1.74 15.40
CA MET A 44 -15.41 1.48 16.51
C MET A 44 -14.12 2.32 16.32
N ASN A 45 -13.41 2.60 17.43
CA ASN A 45 -12.08 3.18 17.28
C ASN A 45 -11.13 2.16 16.64
N PHE A 46 -10.08 2.68 16.01
CA PHE A 46 -9.16 1.86 15.22
C PHE A 46 -8.47 0.79 16.06
N GLU A 47 -8.05 1.12 17.29
CA GLU A 47 -7.43 0.14 18.20
C GLU A 47 -8.33 -1.08 18.44
N LYS A 48 -9.63 -0.85 18.71
CA LYS A 48 -10.59 -1.94 18.91
C LYS A 48 -10.82 -2.75 17.65
N VAL A 49 -10.81 -2.12 16.48
CA VAL A 49 -10.89 -2.86 15.20
C VAL A 49 -9.68 -3.77 15.04
N VAL A 50 -8.47 -3.26 15.28
CA VAL A 50 -7.23 -4.07 15.20
C VAL A 50 -7.27 -5.24 16.17
N GLN A 51 -7.58 -5.00 17.44
CA GLN A 51 -7.67 -6.06 18.46
C GLN A 51 -8.72 -7.11 18.09
N ALA A 52 -9.86 -6.68 17.56
CA ALA A 52 -10.93 -7.58 17.16
C ALA A 52 -10.55 -8.44 15.94
N LEU A 53 -9.85 -7.86 14.96
CA LEU A 53 -9.30 -8.61 13.81
C LEU A 53 -8.26 -9.63 14.27
N GLN A 54 -7.35 -9.25 15.16
CA GLN A 54 -6.35 -10.15 15.74
C GLN A 54 -6.99 -11.34 16.49
N LEU A 55 -8.06 -11.08 17.26
CA LEU A 55 -8.82 -12.15 17.92
C LEU A 55 -9.40 -13.16 16.90
N MET A 56 -9.77 -12.67 15.72
CA MET A 56 -10.25 -13.50 14.61
C MET A 56 -9.11 -14.15 13.80
N GLY A 57 -7.83 -13.82 14.09
CA GLY A 57 -6.69 -14.28 13.31
C GLY A 57 -6.63 -13.65 11.91
N ILE A 58 -7.08 -12.39 11.78
CA ILE A 58 -7.08 -11.61 10.55
C ILE A 58 -6.11 -10.43 10.69
N GLY A 59 -5.21 -10.26 9.72
CA GLY A 59 -4.36 -9.07 9.61
C GLY A 59 -5.11 -7.87 9.02
N LEU A 60 -4.58 -6.67 9.26
CA LEU A 60 -5.14 -5.45 8.66
C LEU A 60 -5.09 -5.48 7.13
N GLU A 61 -4.01 -5.97 6.56
CA GLU A 61 -3.83 -6.11 5.11
C GLU A 61 -4.91 -7.04 4.50
N GLU A 62 -5.16 -8.19 5.13
CA GLU A 62 -6.21 -9.11 4.71
C GLU A 62 -7.60 -8.47 4.80
N TYR A 63 -7.86 -7.71 5.87
CA TYR A 63 -9.12 -7.00 6.04
C TYR A 63 -9.31 -5.90 5.00
N GLU A 64 -8.27 -5.14 4.69
CA GLU A 64 -8.27 -4.13 3.63
C GLU A 64 -8.54 -4.75 2.26
N TYR A 65 -7.90 -5.86 1.96
CA TYR A 65 -8.13 -6.61 0.72
C TYR A 65 -9.59 -7.07 0.56
N LEU A 66 -10.18 -7.55 1.64
CA LEU A 66 -11.60 -7.92 1.69
C LEU A 66 -12.54 -6.69 1.55
N LEU A 67 -12.14 -5.55 2.13
CA LEU A 67 -12.85 -4.29 1.96
C LEU A 67 -12.83 -3.80 0.50
N ASN A 68 -11.79 -4.10 -0.22
CA ASN A 68 -11.62 -3.71 -1.62
C ASN A 68 -12.09 -4.79 -2.61
N ASP A 69 -12.99 -5.69 -2.18
CA ASP A 69 -13.55 -6.75 -3.01
C ASP A 69 -12.47 -7.63 -3.68
N TYR A 70 -11.41 -7.95 -2.91
CA TYR A 70 -10.24 -8.70 -3.36
C TYR A 70 -9.41 -7.98 -4.45
N ALA A 71 -9.53 -6.68 -4.57
CA ALA A 71 -8.68 -5.86 -5.42
C ALA A 71 -7.54 -5.21 -4.60
N PRO A 72 -6.32 -5.13 -5.12
CA PRO A 72 -5.27 -4.31 -4.53
C PRO A 72 -5.65 -2.83 -4.57
N ILE A 73 -5.04 -2.01 -3.73
CA ILE A 73 -5.19 -0.57 -3.85
C ILE A 73 -4.62 -0.09 -5.20
N GLU A 74 -5.16 1.01 -5.72
CA GLU A 74 -4.86 1.50 -7.08
C GLU A 74 -3.35 1.69 -7.33
N SER A 75 -2.62 2.25 -6.37
CA SER A 75 -1.17 2.44 -6.48
C SER A 75 -0.40 1.12 -6.60
N GLU A 76 -0.77 0.10 -5.84
CA GLU A 76 -0.16 -1.23 -5.93
C GLU A 76 -0.48 -1.92 -7.26
N ALA A 77 -1.73 -1.79 -7.73
CA ALA A 77 -2.12 -2.32 -9.02
C ALA A 77 -1.27 -1.70 -10.15
N LEU A 78 -1.11 -0.37 -10.14
CA LEU A 78 -0.28 0.35 -11.10
C LEU A 78 1.18 -0.12 -11.06
N LEU A 79 1.76 -0.29 -9.88
CA LEU A 79 3.16 -0.75 -9.74
C LEU A 79 3.34 -2.15 -10.31
N LYS A 80 2.43 -3.09 -10.04
CA LYS A 80 2.46 -4.46 -10.58
C LYS A 80 2.28 -4.49 -12.09
N GLU A 81 1.44 -3.62 -12.63
CA GLU A 81 1.26 -3.50 -14.08
C GLU A 81 2.50 -2.90 -14.76
N ILE A 82 3.15 -1.89 -14.14
CA ILE A 82 4.41 -1.33 -14.62
C ILE A 82 5.50 -2.41 -14.64
N GLU A 83 5.65 -3.17 -13.55
CA GLU A 83 6.60 -4.27 -13.48
C GLU A 83 6.36 -5.31 -14.58
N THR A 84 5.11 -5.73 -14.75
CA THR A 84 4.73 -6.69 -15.77
C THR A 84 5.03 -6.17 -17.18
N ALA A 85 4.71 -4.93 -17.47
CA ALA A 85 4.98 -4.30 -18.76
C ALA A 85 6.48 -4.09 -19.00
N PHE A 86 7.24 -3.75 -17.96
CA PHE A 86 8.69 -3.62 -18.00
C PHE A 86 9.36 -4.96 -18.35
N LEU A 87 9.00 -6.04 -17.65
CA LEU A 87 9.54 -7.39 -17.91
C LEU A 87 9.22 -7.89 -19.32
N LYS A 88 8.05 -7.52 -19.86
CA LYS A 88 7.63 -7.84 -21.23
C LYS A 88 8.19 -6.88 -22.28
N GLN A 89 8.90 -5.83 -21.89
CA GLN A 89 9.37 -4.75 -22.74
C GLN A 89 8.22 -4.08 -23.54
N ASP A 90 7.02 -4.05 -22.98
CA ASP A 90 5.83 -3.47 -23.60
C ASP A 90 5.81 -1.94 -23.39
N LYS A 91 6.55 -1.26 -24.27
CA LYS A 91 6.65 0.20 -24.28
C LYS A 91 5.28 0.89 -24.40
N LYS A 92 4.34 0.32 -25.16
CA LYS A 92 3.03 0.92 -25.37
C LYS A 92 2.21 0.95 -24.08
N THR A 93 2.21 -0.17 -23.37
CA THR A 93 1.57 -0.26 -22.04
C THR A 93 2.24 0.67 -21.04
N LEU A 94 3.58 0.75 -20.99
CA LEU A 94 4.31 1.68 -20.10
C LEU A 94 3.95 3.15 -20.34
N ILE A 95 3.82 3.57 -21.62
CA ILE A 95 3.37 4.93 -21.96
C ILE A 95 1.94 5.21 -21.45
N ASN A 96 1.05 4.22 -21.54
CA ASN A 96 -0.31 4.34 -21.04
C ASN A 96 -0.34 4.42 -19.51
N LEU A 97 0.41 3.55 -18.84
CA LEU A 97 0.50 3.54 -17.37
C LEU A 97 1.10 4.84 -16.81
N TYR A 98 2.08 5.43 -17.51
CA TYR A 98 2.59 6.78 -17.19
C TYR A 98 1.46 7.81 -17.12
N LYS A 99 0.57 7.83 -18.12
CA LYS A 99 -0.55 8.78 -18.18
C LYS A 99 -1.58 8.52 -17.09
N ILE A 100 -1.97 7.26 -16.92
CA ILE A 100 -2.92 6.83 -15.89
C ILE A 100 -2.41 7.24 -14.51
N ALA A 101 -1.15 6.92 -14.18
CA ALA A 101 -0.57 7.26 -12.88
C ALA A 101 -0.51 8.78 -12.65
N LEU A 102 -0.23 9.56 -13.69
CA LEU A 102 -0.19 11.03 -13.61
C LEU A 102 -1.59 11.60 -13.37
N GLU A 103 -2.59 11.13 -14.11
CA GLU A 103 -4.00 11.56 -13.98
C GLU A 103 -4.61 11.15 -12.63
N ALA A 104 -4.21 10.00 -12.10
CA ALA A 104 -4.62 9.52 -10.79
C ALA A 104 -3.92 10.23 -9.60
N GLY A 105 -2.96 11.13 -9.88
CA GLY A 105 -2.26 11.88 -8.84
C GLY A 105 -1.09 11.14 -8.19
N TYR A 106 -0.50 10.16 -8.89
CA TYR A 106 0.69 9.42 -8.46
C TYR A 106 1.95 9.85 -9.25
N PRO A 107 2.50 11.05 -9.01
CA PRO A 107 3.57 11.62 -9.85
C PRO A 107 4.84 10.76 -9.85
N TYR A 108 5.24 10.19 -8.72
CA TYR A 108 6.46 9.38 -8.63
C TYR A 108 6.29 7.99 -9.29
N ILE A 109 5.11 7.38 -9.19
CA ILE A 109 4.78 6.15 -9.93
C ILE A 109 4.77 6.43 -11.43
N SER A 110 4.25 7.59 -11.85
CA SER A 110 4.30 7.98 -13.26
C SER A 110 5.74 8.11 -13.76
N LEU A 111 6.63 8.73 -12.98
CA LEU A 111 8.05 8.84 -13.34
C LEU A 111 8.75 7.48 -13.36
N ALA A 112 8.39 6.55 -12.48
CA ALA A 112 8.87 5.17 -12.52
C ALA A 112 8.46 4.47 -13.82
N ALA A 113 7.20 4.61 -14.23
CA ALA A 113 6.73 4.10 -15.52
C ALA A 113 7.50 4.73 -16.70
N LYS A 114 7.73 6.06 -16.66
CA LYS A 114 8.47 6.78 -17.71
C LYS A 114 9.93 6.32 -17.80
N ALA A 115 10.61 6.17 -16.66
CA ALA A 115 11.99 5.67 -16.58
C ALA A 115 12.16 4.29 -17.21
N SER A 116 11.10 3.47 -17.16
CA SER A 116 11.09 2.10 -17.66
C SER A 116 11.13 2.00 -19.19
N TYR A 117 10.83 3.07 -19.93
CA TYR A 117 10.82 3.01 -21.40
C TYR A 117 11.61 4.14 -22.12
N THR A 118 12.10 5.14 -21.39
CA THR A 118 12.84 6.26 -21.97
C THR A 118 13.78 6.89 -20.96
N GLU A 119 14.66 7.79 -21.46
CA GLU A 119 15.47 8.64 -20.58
C GLU A 119 14.60 9.70 -19.90
N LEU A 120 14.99 10.08 -18.69
CA LEU A 120 14.36 11.15 -17.93
C LEU A 120 15.07 12.48 -18.19
N SER A 121 14.33 13.59 -18.15
CA SER A 121 14.95 14.92 -18.13
C SER A 121 15.65 15.16 -16.80
N SER A 122 16.60 16.10 -16.76
CA SER A 122 17.27 16.52 -15.52
C SER A 122 16.27 16.91 -14.44
N GLU A 123 15.23 17.67 -14.78
CA GLU A 123 14.17 18.07 -13.86
C GLU A 123 13.43 16.84 -13.26
N ASN A 124 13.15 15.81 -14.06
CA ASN A 124 12.54 14.58 -13.54
C ASN A 124 13.48 13.80 -12.63
N ILE A 125 14.79 13.80 -12.95
CA ILE A 125 15.80 13.15 -12.11
C ILE A 125 15.91 13.90 -10.79
N ASP A 126 15.99 15.21 -10.78
CA ASP A 126 16.03 16.05 -9.58
C ASP A 126 14.77 15.80 -8.71
N THR A 127 13.59 15.79 -9.34
CA THR A 127 12.31 15.51 -8.66
C THR A 127 12.32 14.14 -7.94
N ILE A 128 12.84 13.10 -8.60
CA ILE A 128 12.93 11.76 -8.02
C ILE A 128 13.97 11.72 -6.90
N THR A 129 15.12 12.37 -7.11
CA THR A 129 16.20 12.40 -6.13
C THR A 129 15.75 13.10 -4.86
N ASP A 130 15.14 14.28 -4.98
CA ASP A 130 14.59 15.03 -3.85
C ASP A 130 13.55 14.22 -3.09
N TYR A 131 12.63 13.55 -3.81
CA TYR A 131 11.64 12.65 -3.19
C TYR A 131 12.31 11.54 -2.38
N LEU A 132 13.26 10.81 -2.99
CA LEU A 132 13.92 9.69 -2.35
C LEU A 132 14.80 10.11 -1.15
N TYR A 133 15.34 11.33 -1.16
CA TYR A 133 16.11 11.89 -0.05
C TYR A 133 15.25 12.21 1.17
N ASP A 134 14.00 12.62 0.95
CA ASP A 134 13.07 13.02 2.01
C ASP A 134 12.34 11.84 2.67
N ILE A 135 12.49 10.61 2.16
CA ILE A 135 11.80 9.44 2.69
C ILE A 135 12.27 9.12 4.12
N LYS A 136 11.33 9.10 5.05
CA LYS A 136 11.54 8.68 6.45
C LYS A 136 11.09 7.24 6.70
N VAL A 137 10.07 6.78 5.99
CA VAL A 137 9.54 5.44 6.11
C VAL A 137 9.41 4.84 4.71
N TRP A 138 10.24 3.84 4.44
CA TRP A 138 10.20 3.13 3.18
C TRP A 138 9.02 2.16 3.15
N GLY A 139 8.17 2.30 2.16
CA GLY A 139 7.11 1.38 1.81
C GLY A 139 7.36 0.71 0.46
N GLN A 140 6.39 -0.02 -0.01
CA GLN A 140 6.46 -0.71 -1.30
C GLN A 140 6.60 0.30 -2.46
N THR A 141 5.86 1.41 -2.41
CA THR A 141 5.91 2.45 -3.44
C THR A 141 7.31 3.03 -3.60
N GLU A 142 7.98 3.39 -2.49
CA GLU A 142 9.31 3.99 -2.48
C GLU A 142 10.35 3.01 -3.05
N LEU A 143 10.26 1.73 -2.67
CA LEU A 143 11.14 0.69 -3.19
C LEU A 143 10.97 0.49 -4.69
N TYR A 144 9.74 0.46 -5.20
CA TYR A 144 9.48 0.36 -6.64
C TYR A 144 9.93 1.60 -7.41
N VAL A 145 9.67 2.80 -6.89
CA VAL A 145 10.15 4.05 -7.50
C VAL A 145 11.67 4.02 -7.60
N PHE A 146 12.38 3.69 -6.52
CA PHE A 146 13.83 3.56 -6.54
C PHE A 146 14.29 2.50 -7.56
N TYR A 147 13.72 1.30 -7.52
CA TYR A 147 14.07 0.20 -8.42
C TYR A 147 13.98 0.58 -9.91
N PHE A 148 12.87 1.22 -10.32
CA PHE A 148 12.67 1.59 -11.73
C PHE A 148 13.46 2.82 -12.16
N THR A 149 13.93 3.63 -11.23
CA THR A 149 14.64 4.88 -11.55
C THR A 149 16.13 4.85 -11.26
N MET A 150 16.63 3.91 -10.46
CA MET A 150 18.02 3.88 -10.00
C MET A 150 19.05 3.90 -11.16
N ASN A 151 18.75 3.30 -12.32
CA ASN A 151 19.61 3.30 -13.48
C ASN A 151 19.68 4.66 -14.22
N LYS A 152 18.87 5.63 -13.81
CA LYS A 152 18.84 7.01 -14.32
C LYS A 152 19.51 8.00 -13.35
N LEU A 153 19.75 7.56 -12.11
CA LEU A 153 20.40 8.37 -11.08
C LEU A 153 21.93 8.25 -11.20
N ASN A 154 22.64 9.25 -10.69
CA ASN A 154 24.09 9.11 -10.58
C ASN A 154 24.48 8.24 -9.39
N ILE A 155 25.69 7.69 -9.43
CA ILE A 155 26.14 6.73 -8.42
C ILE A 155 26.21 7.33 -6.99
N ARG A 156 26.44 8.64 -6.87
CA ARG A 156 26.50 9.31 -5.56
C ARG A 156 25.12 9.36 -4.91
N ASP A 157 24.09 9.66 -5.71
CA ASP A 157 22.70 9.71 -5.25
C ASP A 157 22.23 8.31 -4.86
N ILE A 158 22.56 7.29 -5.66
CA ILE A 158 22.24 5.89 -5.35
C ILE A 158 22.85 5.48 -4.00
N LEU A 159 24.15 5.75 -3.79
CA LEU A 159 24.83 5.41 -2.55
C LEU A 159 24.23 6.14 -1.35
N TYR A 160 23.93 7.44 -1.50
CA TYR A 160 23.31 8.22 -0.44
C TYR A 160 21.91 7.72 -0.07
N ILE A 161 21.07 7.40 -1.07
CA ILE A 161 19.74 6.83 -0.86
C ILE A 161 19.82 5.48 -0.13
N LEU A 162 20.78 4.63 -0.51
CA LEU A 162 21.00 3.34 0.15
C LEU A 162 21.46 3.53 1.59
N ASP A 163 22.33 4.50 1.86
CA ASP A 163 22.74 4.82 3.23
C ASP A 163 21.56 5.30 4.07
N LEU A 164 20.70 6.18 3.55
CA LEU A 164 19.47 6.59 4.22
C LEU A 164 18.55 5.40 4.50
N PHE A 165 18.33 4.53 3.54
CA PHE A 165 17.53 3.32 3.70
C PHE A 165 18.06 2.42 4.83
N LEU A 166 19.38 2.22 4.92
CA LEU A 166 20.01 1.41 5.94
C LEU A 166 19.97 2.06 7.34
N LEU A 167 20.16 3.39 7.41
CA LEU A 167 20.12 4.15 8.66
C LEU A 167 18.75 4.14 9.33
N GLU A 168 17.67 4.23 8.55
CA GLU A 168 16.29 4.24 9.05
C GLU A 168 15.79 2.86 9.56
N LYS A 169 16.68 1.88 9.71
CA LYS A 169 16.39 0.52 10.20
C LYS A 169 15.25 -0.16 9.42
N ASN A 170 15.19 0.05 8.12
CA ASN A 170 14.21 -0.61 7.24
C ASN A 170 14.50 -2.11 7.05
N THR A 171 15.03 -2.75 8.11
CA THR A 171 15.45 -4.16 8.12
C THR A 171 14.32 -5.14 7.79
N ARG A 172 13.05 -4.75 7.96
CA ARG A 172 11.89 -5.58 7.59
C ARG A 172 11.87 -6.02 6.12
N TYR A 173 12.56 -5.29 5.24
CA TYR A 173 12.68 -5.64 3.82
C TYR A 173 13.98 -6.40 3.50
N LEU A 174 14.87 -6.57 4.48
CA LEU A 174 16.16 -7.26 4.34
C LEU A 174 16.14 -8.69 4.89
N THR A 175 15.08 -9.06 5.59
CA THR A 175 14.87 -10.44 6.09
C THR A 175 13.96 -11.19 5.13
N PRO A 176 14.36 -12.39 4.68
CA PRO A 176 13.53 -13.26 3.85
C PRO A 176 12.27 -13.70 4.58
#